data_4b3ddf469ba64fa6204c26632aeadf02
#
_entry.id   4b3ddf469ba64fa6204c26632aeadf02
#
_cell.length_a   1.000
_cell.length_b   1.000
_cell.length_c   1.000
_cell.angle_alpha   90.00
_cell.angle_beta   90.00
_cell.angle_gamma   90.00
#
_symmetry.space_group_name_H-M   'P 1'
#
loop_
_entity.id
_entity.type
_entity.pdbx_description
1 polymer ?
#
loop_
_entity_poly.entity_id
_entity_poly.type
_entity_poly.pdbx_seq_one_letter_code
_entity_poly.pdbx_strand_id
1 'polypeptide(L)'
;AAAEEILSLPTLNLKTNDAGLTDDQIAILRTLKDGALQVDDLIEKTQIPTRRVLSALTMMELEGYVEQGSGKHFSLTVTLLEE
;
A
#
# COMPACT_ATOMS: atom_id res chain seq x y z
N ALA A 1 -9.63 6.03 22.43
CA ALA A 1 -10.44 4.85 22.19
C ALA A 1 -10.07 4.21 20.84
N ALA A 2 -10.31 2.88 20.71
CA ALA A 2 -9.94 2.16 19.50
C ALA A 2 -10.63 2.72 18.24
N ALA A 3 -11.87 3.19 18.37
CA ALA A 3 -12.59 3.77 17.25
C ALA A 3 -11.94 5.06 16.75
N GLU A 4 -11.40 5.84 17.65
CA GLU A 4 -10.71 7.08 17.28
C GLU A 4 -9.41 6.77 16.56
N GLU A 5 -8.70 5.72 16.98
CA GLU A 5 -7.46 5.31 16.33
C GLU A 5 -7.71 4.88 14.90
N ILE A 6 -8.78 4.12 14.67
CA ILE A 6 -9.14 3.67 13.33
C ILE A 6 -9.50 4.86 12.44
N LEU A 7 -10.28 5.79 12.97
CA LEU A 7 -10.71 6.97 12.22
C LEU A 7 -9.57 7.97 11.98
N SER A 8 -8.48 7.83 12.73
CA SER A 8 -7.34 8.76 12.61
C SER A 8 -6.22 8.21 11.74
N LEU A 9 -6.44 7.12 11.00
CA LEU A 9 -5.43 6.60 10.07
C LEU A 9 -5.06 7.68 9.06
N PRO A 10 -3.75 7.82 8.76
CA PRO A 10 -3.32 8.79 7.76
C PRO A 10 -3.99 8.55 6.42
N THR A 11 -4.22 9.63 5.69
CA THR A 11 -4.79 9.55 4.35
C THR A 11 -3.72 9.90 3.33
N LEU A 12 -3.57 9.03 2.32
CA LEU A 12 -2.73 9.33 1.17
C LEU A 12 -3.64 9.80 0.04
N ASN A 13 -3.39 11.00 -0.44
CA ASN A 13 -4.15 11.56 -1.56
C ASN A 13 -3.45 11.20 -2.86
N LEU A 14 -3.97 10.20 -3.56
CA LEU A 14 -3.36 9.73 -4.81
C LEU A 14 -3.62 10.70 -5.96
N LYS A 15 -4.62 11.55 -5.83
CA LYS A 15 -4.95 12.53 -6.87
C LYS A 15 -3.90 13.63 -6.94
N THR A 16 -3.52 14.20 -5.79
CA THR A 16 -2.50 15.25 -5.74
C THR A 16 -1.10 14.67 -5.65
N ASN A 17 -0.99 13.47 -5.09
CA ASN A 17 0.28 12.77 -4.90
C ASN A 17 1.34 13.64 -4.21
N ASP A 18 0.95 14.31 -3.14
CA ASP A 18 1.88 15.15 -2.37
C ASP A 18 3.02 14.36 -1.75
N ALA A 19 2.79 13.07 -1.49
CA ALA A 19 3.81 12.19 -0.93
C ALA A 19 4.89 11.81 -1.95
N GLY A 20 4.68 12.11 -3.23
CA GLY A 20 5.67 11.80 -4.26
C GLY A 20 5.78 10.32 -4.58
N LEU A 21 4.65 9.61 -4.54
CA LEU A 21 4.62 8.18 -4.83
C LEU A 21 4.93 7.91 -6.30
N THR A 22 5.66 6.82 -6.53
CA THR A 22 5.92 6.36 -7.91
C THR A 22 4.70 5.65 -8.46
N ASP A 23 4.68 5.43 -9.78
CA ASP A 23 3.59 4.69 -10.43
C ASP A 23 3.48 3.28 -9.86
N ASP A 24 4.62 2.62 -9.61
CA ASP A 24 4.64 1.29 -9.00
C ASP A 24 3.97 1.30 -7.62
N GLN A 25 4.32 2.27 -6.80
CA GLN A 25 3.76 2.39 -5.45
C GLN A 25 2.26 2.62 -5.50
N ILE A 26 1.81 3.50 -6.38
CA ILE A 26 0.38 3.79 -6.53
C ILE A 26 -0.38 2.55 -6.98
N ALA A 27 0.15 1.81 -7.95
CA ALA A 27 -0.48 0.60 -8.44
C ALA A 27 -0.62 -0.45 -7.34
N ILE A 28 0.42 -0.63 -6.53
CA ILE A 28 0.41 -1.58 -5.43
C ILE A 28 -0.59 -1.16 -4.36
N LEU A 29 -0.60 0.11 -3.99
CA LEU A 29 -1.54 0.62 -2.98
C LEU A 29 -2.99 0.40 -3.42
N ARG A 30 -3.30 0.71 -4.68
CA ARG A 30 -4.65 0.49 -5.21
C ARG A 30 -5.04 -0.98 -5.18
N THR A 31 -4.09 -1.86 -5.49
CA THR A 31 -4.35 -3.29 -5.48
C THR A 31 -4.62 -3.80 -4.07
N LEU A 32 -3.94 -3.24 -3.06
CA LEU A 32 -4.14 -3.61 -1.67
C LEU A 32 -5.42 -3.03 -1.07
N LYS A 33 -6.06 -2.12 -1.75
CA LYS A 33 -7.28 -1.47 -1.27
C LYS A 33 -8.40 -2.47 -0.96
N ASP A 34 -8.46 -3.56 -1.71
CA ASP A 34 -9.51 -4.56 -1.57
C ASP A 34 -9.18 -5.64 -0.53
N GLY A 35 -8.01 -5.61 0.06
CA GLY A 35 -7.63 -6.56 1.09
C GLY A 35 -6.15 -6.89 1.06
N ALA A 36 -5.69 -7.61 2.08
CA ALA A 36 -4.29 -8.02 2.20
C ALA A 36 -3.92 -9.02 1.11
N LEU A 37 -2.73 -8.88 0.57
CA LEU A 37 -2.24 -9.75 -0.50
C LEU A 37 -0.77 -10.10 -0.28
N GLN A 38 -0.37 -11.25 -0.80
CA GLN A 38 1.03 -11.66 -0.81
C GLN A 38 1.74 -11.05 -2.02
N VAL A 39 3.08 -11.07 -1.99
CA VAL A 39 3.89 -10.51 -3.08
C VAL A 39 3.52 -11.13 -4.42
N ASP A 40 3.34 -12.44 -4.47
CA ASP A 40 3.00 -13.13 -5.73
C ASP A 40 1.68 -12.62 -6.32
N ASP A 41 0.71 -12.36 -5.46
CA ASP A 41 -0.57 -11.80 -5.90
C ASP A 41 -0.41 -10.39 -6.46
N LEU A 42 0.44 -9.60 -5.82
CA LEU A 42 0.72 -8.24 -6.27
C LEU A 42 1.41 -8.25 -7.63
N ILE A 43 2.37 -9.15 -7.82
CA ILE A 43 3.06 -9.29 -9.10
C ILE A 43 2.06 -9.66 -10.19
N GLU A 44 1.19 -10.62 -9.91
CA GLU A 44 0.21 -11.08 -10.88
C GLU A 44 -0.79 -9.99 -11.25
N LYS A 45 -1.31 -9.28 -10.25
CA LYS A 45 -2.35 -8.28 -10.48
C LYS A 45 -1.82 -6.99 -11.08
N THR A 46 -0.61 -6.57 -10.72
CA THR A 46 -0.05 -5.31 -11.21
C THR A 46 0.81 -5.50 -12.46
N GLN A 47 1.27 -6.72 -12.72
CA GLN A 47 2.20 -7.02 -13.81
C GLN A 47 3.53 -6.27 -13.67
N ILE A 48 3.85 -5.82 -12.47
CA ILE A 48 5.12 -5.18 -12.18
C ILE A 48 6.15 -6.28 -11.87
N PRO A 49 7.36 -6.20 -12.40
CA PRO A 49 8.40 -7.20 -12.11
C PRO A 49 8.69 -7.35 -10.62
N THR A 50 9.04 -8.56 -10.21
CA THR A 50 9.27 -8.91 -8.81
C THR A 50 10.16 -7.91 -8.08
N ARG A 51 11.29 -7.56 -8.70
CA ARG A 51 12.27 -6.66 -8.08
C ARG A 51 11.65 -5.30 -7.74
N ARG A 52 10.84 -4.79 -8.67
CA ARG A 52 10.22 -3.48 -8.49
C ARG A 52 9.11 -3.54 -7.45
N VAL A 53 8.37 -4.65 -7.39
CA VAL A 53 7.35 -4.84 -6.35
C VAL A 53 8.00 -4.86 -4.97
N LEU A 54 9.06 -5.65 -4.81
CA LEU A 54 9.76 -5.76 -3.54
C LEU A 54 10.36 -4.42 -3.11
N SER A 55 10.95 -3.69 -4.03
CA SER A 55 11.52 -2.38 -3.76
C SER A 55 10.45 -1.39 -3.30
N ALA A 56 9.33 -1.36 -4.00
CA ALA A 56 8.22 -0.48 -3.66
C ALA A 56 7.63 -0.82 -2.29
N LEU A 57 7.44 -2.11 -2.01
CA LEU A 57 6.90 -2.55 -0.72
C LEU A 57 7.84 -2.17 0.42
N THR A 58 9.15 -2.35 0.24
CA THR A 58 10.13 -1.99 1.25
C THR A 58 10.05 -0.50 1.59
N MET A 59 10.01 0.34 0.58
CA MET A 59 9.92 1.78 0.79
C MET A 59 8.62 2.17 1.47
N MET A 60 7.50 1.57 1.04
CA MET A 60 6.20 1.89 1.63
C MET A 60 6.07 1.39 3.05
N GLU A 61 6.71 0.27 3.37
CA GLU A 61 6.73 -0.24 4.74
C GLU A 61 7.51 0.72 5.64
N LEU A 62 8.64 1.21 5.17
CA LEU A 62 9.45 2.19 5.91
C LEU A 62 8.69 3.49 6.14
N GLU A 63 7.89 3.91 5.17
CA GLU A 63 7.10 5.14 5.27
C GLU A 63 5.83 4.94 6.11
N GLY A 64 5.48 3.70 6.45
CA GLY A 64 4.30 3.42 7.24
C GLY A 64 3.01 3.38 6.43
N TYR A 65 3.09 3.11 5.14
CA TYR A 65 1.91 3.03 4.28
C TYR A 65 1.34 1.63 4.18
N VAL A 66 2.19 0.62 4.37
CA VAL A 66 1.76 -0.79 4.39
C VAL A 66 2.46 -1.51 5.53
N GLU A 67 1.91 -2.64 5.91
CA GLU A 67 2.55 -3.51 6.90
C GLU A 67 2.43 -4.96 6.46
N GLN A 68 3.38 -5.77 6.90
CA GLN A 68 3.36 -7.20 6.63
C GLN A 68 2.82 -7.93 7.86
N GLY A 69 1.73 -8.65 7.67
CA GLY A 69 1.09 -9.42 8.73
C GLY A 69 1.32 -10.91 8.59
N SER A 70 0.46 -11.69 9.22
CA SER A 70 0.53 -13.15 9.20
C SER A 70 0.53 -13.69 7.78
N GLY A 71 1.30 -14.77 7.55
CA GLY A 71 1.34 -15.42 6.25
C GLY A 71 1.97 -14.56 5.16
N LYS A 72 2.77 -13.59 5.57
CA LYS A 72 3.47 -12.70 4.63
C LYS A 72 2.50 -11.90 3.74
N HIS A 73 1.33 -11.57 4.28
CA HIS A 73 0.37 -10.71 3.58
C HIS A 73 0.65 -9.26 3.90
N PHE A 74 0.67 -8.43 2.86
CA PHE A 74 0.79 -6.99 3.01
C PHE A 74 -0.58 -6.36 3.02
N SER A 75 -0.79 -5.38 3.89
CA SER A 75 -2.05 -4.65 3.97
C SER A 75 -1.78 -3.16 4.14
N LEU A 76 -2.79 -2.35 3.81
CA LEU A 76 -2.69 -0.91 3.96
C LEU A 76 -2.75 -0.50 5.42
N THR A 77 -1.93 0.48 5.79
CA THR A 77 -1.99 1.14 7.08
C THR A 77 -2.45 2.59 6.93
N VAL A 78 -2.97 2.93 5.75
CA VAL A 78 -3.45 4.28 5.42
C VAL A 78 -4.78 4.18 4.68
N THR A 79 -5.51 5.28 4.64
CA THR A 79 -6.69 5.42 3.81
C THR A 79 -6.26 6.05 2.49
N LEU A 80 -6.79 5.56 1.37
CA LEU A 80 -6.49 6.10 0.06
C LEU A 80 -7.59 7.03 -0.41
N LEU A 81 -7.21 8.21 -0.84
CA LEU A 81 -8.11 9.16 -1.47
C LEU A 81 -7.71 9.29 -2.93
N GLU A 82 -8.59 8.91 -3.84
CA GLU A 82 -8.27 8.85 -5.27
C GLU A 82 -9.04 9.87 -6.10
N GLU A 83 -9.91 10.66 -5.50
CA GLU A 83 -10.70 11.64 -6.24
C GLU A 83 -10.34 13.07 -5.95
#